data_326ceda90dcd9eedef9237c77f701cb7
#
_entry.id   326ceda90dcd9eedef9237c77f701cb7
#
_cell.length_a   1.000
_cell.length_b   1.000
_cell.length_c   1.000
_cell.angle_alpha   90.00
_cell.angle_beta   90.00
_cell.angle_gamma   90.00
#
_symmetry.space_group_name_H-M   'P 1'
#
loop_
_entity.id
_entity.type
_entity.pdbx_description
1 polymer ?
#
loop_
_entity_poly.entity_id
_entity_poly.type
_entity_poly.pdbx_seq_one_letter_code
_entity_poly.pdbx_strand_id
1 'polypeptide(L)'
;MLSLTAQEIGFGQTNWLIIDEERDNREIPCVVWYPAEESGAEAIPLGGDFPVFIMAHGFLMSATDYEDLALLLVNSNYVFVALDTEQGLMPDHESFGLDLSFVANQIVNGVSLGFLDESLSGRVAIGGHSMGGGASWLAAAQTSSIDAVVAMAPADTDPSAILAGVNITIPVLVISGAADTVTPPETQHEPIYNSAVNSSCRAFVSIDGGGHCGFADTGTLCNLGEFGFSGLSQVDQLELSVRCIVPWLDYFVNDFTLGLELLESEINSEELLTLDMNCTLEVKSPTSSSWQVYPNPVSLILTVDLGGFNRVNTTIKLYDSSSKLVFEKQSSSTLHIDVSVFAKGLYTLE
;
A
#
# COMPACT_ATOMS: atom_id res chain seq x y z
N MET A 1 -9.99 7.23 35.31
CA MET A 1 -9.03 7.21 34.22
C MET A 1 -9.06 5.80 33.64
N LEU A 2 -9.81 5.58 32.58
CA LEU A 2 -9.74 4.36 31.79
C LEU A 2 -8.68 4.64 30.72
N SER A 3 -7.52 4.00 30.84
CA SER A 3 -6.52 3.94 29.79
C SER A 3 -7.09 3.02 28.72
N LEU A 4 -7.62 3.59 27.65
CA LEU A 4 -7.83 2.86 26.40
C LEU A 4 -6.46 2.78 25.71
N THR A 5 -5.75 1.70 25.94
CA THR A 5 -4.68 1.30 25.04
C THR A 5 -5.36 0.93 23.72
N ALA A 6 -4.96 1.56 22.64
CA ALA A 6 -5.25 1.03 21.30
C ALA A 6 -4.79 -0.43 21.32
N GLN A 7 -5.68 -1.36 21.02
CA GLN A 7 -5.31 -2.76 20.90
C GLN A 7 -4.46 -2.82 19.61
N GLU A 8 -3.18 -3.15 19.76
CA GLU A 8 -2.36 -3.43 18.59
C GLU A 8 -3.03 -4.57 17.83
N ILE A 9 -3.26 -4.36 16.54
CA ILE A 9 -3.81 -5.39 15.67
C ILE A 9 -2.78 -6.51 15.63
N GLY A 10 -3.21 -7.76 15.90
CA GLY A 10 -2.36 -8.91 15.71
C GLY A 10 -2.08 -9.13 14.22
N PHE A 11 -1.01 -9.81 13.90
CA PHE A 11 -0.71 -10.23 12.53
C PHE A 11 -0.64 -11.75 12.43
N GLY A 12 -1.27 -12.30 11.39
CA GLY A 12 -1.10 -13.69 11.00
C GLY A 12 -0.07 -13.82 9.89
N GLN A 13 0.61 -14.96 9.84
CA GLN A 13 1.49 -15.32 8.74
C GLN A 13 1.14 -16.71 8.24
N THR A 14 1.08 -16.88 6.91
CA THR A 14 0.89 -18.19 6.27
C THR A 14 1.68 -18.25 4.96
N ASN A 15 1.73 -19.44 4.36
CA ASN A 15 2.35 -19.63 3.06
C ASN A 15 1.29 -20.09 2.05
N TRP A 16 1.33 -19.51 0.86
CA TRP A 16 0.58 -20.01 -0.28
C TRP A 16 1.52 -20.67 -1.28
N LEU A 17 1.03 -21.71 -1.94
CA LEU A 17 1.63 -22.25 -3.15
C LEU A 17 0.57 -22.17 -4.25
N ILE A 18 0.75 -21.21 -5.16
CA ILE A 18 -0.16 -20.97 -6.26
C ILE A 18 0.43 -21.63 -7.50
N ILE A 19 -0.42 -22.35 -8.27
CA ILE A 19 0.03 -23.09 -9.45
C ILE A 19 -0.55 -22.43 -10.70
N ASP A 20 0.33 -22.04 -11.62
CA ASP A 20 -0.06 -21.58 -12.94
C ASP A 20 0.00 -22.75 -13.93
N GLU A 21 -1.15 -23.38 -14.16
CA GLU A 21 -1.29 -24.54 -15.05
C GLU A 21 -0.99 -24.18 -16.51
N GLU A 22 -1.22 -22.93 -16.92
CA GLU A 22 -0.99 -22.49 -18.31
C GLU A 22 0.49 -22.27 -18.60
N ARG A 23 1.31 -22.05 -17.56
CA ARG A 23 2.78 -21.94 -17.64
C ARG A 23 3.49 -23.20 -17.14
N ASP A 24 3.12 -24.37 -17.69
CA ASP A 24 3.74 -25.66 -17.39
C ASP A 24 3.72 -26.06 -15.91
N ASN A 25 2.59 -25.75 -15.22
CA ASN A 25 2.42 -25.92 -13.77
C ASN A 25 3.46 -25.16 -12.95
N ARG A 26 3.77 -23.94 -13.35
CA ARG A 26 4.71 -23.11 -12.61
C ARG A 26 4.24 -22.91 -11.17
N GLU A 27 5.09 -23.29 -10.25
CA GLU A 27 4.89 -23.09 -8.81
C GLU A 27 5.26 -21.65 -8.42
N ILE A 28 4.36 -20.97 -7.75
CA ILE A 28 4.55 -19.60 -7.24
C ILE A 28 4.36 -19.63 -5.72
N PRO A 29 5.44 -19.90 -4.97
CA PRO A 29 5.40 -19.80 -3.52
C PRO A 29 5.29 -18.34 -3.10
N CYS A 30 4.46 -18.09 -2.07
CA CYS A 30 4.26 -16.77 -1.48
C CYS A 30 4.28 -16.86 0.04
N VAL A 31 4.84 -15.85 0.69
CA VAL A 31 4.65 -15.61 2.12
C VAL A 31 3.58 -14.53 2.29
N VAL A 32 2.62 -14.76 3.17
CA VAL A 32 1.45 -13.90 3.35
C VAL A 32 1.35 -13.44 4.79
N TRP A 33 1.29 -12.13 4.99
CA TRP A 33 0.98 -11.51 6.28
C TRP A 33 -0.39 -10.82 6.20
N TYR A 34 -1.16 -10.91 7.27
CA TYR A 34 -2.54 -10.42 7.28
C TYR A 34 -2.98 -9.95 8.67
N PRO A 35 -3.95 -9.05 8.76
CA PRO A 35 -4.56 -8.65 10.03
C PRO A 35 -5.21 -9.85 10.74
N ALA A 36 -4.86 -10.07 12.01
CA ALA A 36 -5.33 -11.20 12.80
C ALA A 36 -5.79 -10.78 14.21
N GLU A 37 -6.56 -11.64 14.87
CA GLU A 37 -7.01 -11.40 16.24
C GLU A 37 -5.84 -11.37 17.24
N GLU A 38 -4.85 -12.25 17.00
CA GLU A 38 -3.61 -12.35 17.79
C GLU A 38 -2.44 -12.61 16.82
N SER A 39 -1.22 -12.25 17.20
CA SER A 39 -0.05 -12.50 16.35
C SER A 39 0.39 -13.95 16.38
N GLY A 40 0.68 -14.52 15.20
CA GLY A 40 1.21 -15.88 15.08
C GLY A 40 1.03 -16.53 13.72
N ALA A 41 1.68 -17.67 13.53
CA ALA A 41 1.50 -18.48 12.35
C ALA A 41 0.07 -19.03 12.26
N GLU A 42 -0.57 -18.89 11.09
CA GLU A 42 -1.95 -19.32 10.83
C GLU A 42 -2.97 -18.81 11.86
N ALA A 43 -2.71 -17.60 12.42
CA ALA A 43 -3.61 -16.97 13.36
C ALA A 43 -4.99 -16.69 12.72
N ILE A 44 -6.03 -16.59 13.56
CA ILE A 44 -7.39 -16.33 13.08
C ILE A 44 -7.44 -14.93 12.43
N PRO A 45 -7.81 -14.81 11.15
CA PRO A 45 -7.92 -13.52 10.49
C PRO A 45 -8.94 -12.62 11.19
N LEU A 46 -8.64 -11.33 11.26
CA LEU A 46 -9.67 -10.37 11.61
C LEU A 46 -10.80 -10.41 10.56
N GLY A 47 -12.03 -10.32 11.03
CA GLY A 47 -13.16 -10.11 10.14
C GLY A 47 -13.02 -8.74 9.44
N GLY A 48 -12.96 -8.76 8.12
CA GLY A 48 -12.78 -7.55 7.32
C GLY A 48 -12.95 -7.82 5.84
N ASP A 49 -12.61 -6.83 5.05
CA ASP A 49 -12.64 -6.84 3.58
C ASP A 49 -11.35 -6.14 3.14
N PHE A 50 -10.22 -6.84 3.36
CA PHE A 50 -8.90 -6.26 3.25
C PHE A 50 -8.40 -6.26 1.81
N PRO A 51 -7.90 -5.12 1.30
CA PRO A 51 -7.19 -5.08 0.03
C PRO A 51 -5.84 -5.79 0.14
N VAL A 52 -5.32 -6.21 -1.00
CA VAL A 52 -4.08 -6.97 -1.08
C VAL A 52 -2.98 -6.13 -1.74
N PHE A 53 -1.81 -6.11 -1.11
CA PHE A 53 -0.58 -5.63 -1.73
C PHE A 53 0.34 -6.80 -2.03
N ILE A 54 0.65 -7.03 -3.31
CA ILE A 54 1.51 -8.12 -3.76
C ILE A 54 2.89 -7.56 -4.09
N MET A 55 3.94 -8.12 -3.53
CA MET A 55 5.29 -7.63 -3.65
C MET A 55 6.25 -8.61 -4.31
N ALA A 56 7.09 -8.11 -5.20
CA ALA A 56 8.26 -8.77 -5.77
C ALA A 56 9.55 -8.27 -5.11
N HIS A 57 10.42 -9.19 -4.70
CA HIS A 57 11.67 -8.89 -4.00
C HIS A 57 12.81 -8.41 -4.91
N GLY A 58 13.88 -7.88 -4.32
CA GLY A 58 15.12 -7.51 -5.01
C GLY A 58 15.98 -8.71 -5.40
N PHE A 59 17.01 -8.46 -6.21
CA PHE A 59 17.95 -9.48 -6.66
C PHE A 59 18.65 -10.20 -5.49
N LEU A 60 18.67 -11.53 -5.51
CA LEU A 60 19.20 -12.40 -4.46
C LEU A 60 18.54 -12.21 -3.07
N MET A 61 17.34 -11.70 -3.05
CA MET A 61 16.51 -11.57 -1.86
C MET A 61 15.37 -12.57 -1.87
N SER A 62 14.59 -12.58 -0.80
CA SER A 62 13.45 -13.46 -0.57
C SER A 62 12.24 -12.67 -0.04
N ALA A 63 11.08 -13.30 -0.01
CA ALA A 63 9.86 -12.74 0.58
C ALA A 63 10.06 -12.27 2.02
N THR A 64 10.83 -13.04 2.82
CA THR A 64 11.05 -12.75 4.25
C THR A 64 12.02 -11.60 4.52
N ASP A 65 12.69 -11.06 3.50
CA ASP A 65 13.53 -9.88 3.65
C ASP A 65 12.72 -8.56 3.70
N TYR A 66 11.38 -8.65 3.76
CA TYR A 66 10.43 -7.52 3.76
C TYR A 66 9.36 -7.65 4.85
N GLU A 67 9.67 -8.36 5.94
CA GLU A 67 8.73 -8.57 7.04
C GLU A 67 8.34 -7.24 7.71
N ASP A 68 9.30 -6.32 7.93
CA ASP A 68 9.02 -5.02 8.53
C ASP A 68 8.04 -4.20 7.67
N LEU A 69 8.21 -4.18 6.33
CA LEU A 69 7.26 -3.55 5.41
C LEU A 69 5.88 -4.23 5.47
N ALA A 70 5.87 -5.57 5.49
CA ALA A 70 4.63 -6.33 5.58
C ALA A 70 3.85 -5.98 6.84
N LEU A 71 4.51 -5.92 8.00
CA LEU A 71 3.88 -5.60 9.27
C LEU A 71 3.33 -4.16 9.30
N LEU A 72 4.03 -3.20 8.70
CA LEU A 72 3.54 -1.82 8.59
C LEU A 72 2.28 -1.72 7.73
N LEU A 73 2.22 -2.47 6.60
CA LEU A 73 1.02 -2.51 5.75
C LEU A 73 -0.12 -3.30 6.39
N VAL A 74 0.18 -4.39 7.10
CA VAL A 74 -0.84 -5.14 7.88
C VAL A 74 -1.47 -4.25 8.95
N ASN A 75 -0.67 -3.46 9.67
CA ASN A 75 -1.17 -2.48 10.64
C ASN A 75 -2.02 -1.38 9.99
N SER A 76 -1.88 -1.18 8.67
CA SER A 76 -2.70 -0.29 7.87
C SER A 76 -3.89 -0.99 7.19
N ASN A 77 -4.24 -2.20 7.66
CA ASN A 77 -5.35 -3.04 7.17
C ASN A 77 -5.19 -3.56 5.73
N TYR A 78 -3.97 -3.85 5.31
CA TYR A 78 -3.68 -4.55 4.06
C TYR A 78 -3.28 -6.00 4.34
N VAL A 79 -3.64 -6.91 3.44
CA VAL A 79 -2.99 -8.21 3.34
C VAL A 79 -1.75 -8.03 2.46
N PHE A 80 -0.60 -8.47 2.94
CA PHE A 80 0.67 -8.39 2.23
C PHE A 80 1.05 -9.77 1.72
N VAL A 81 1.28 -9.89 0.42
CA VAL A 81 1.67 -11.14 -0.27
C VAL A 81 3.02 -10.93 -0.93
N ALA A 82 4.07 -11.54 -0.41
CA ALA A 82 5.39 -11.49 -1.03
C ALA A 82 5.66 -12.75 -1.84
N LEU A 83 6.00 -12.58 -3.11
CA LEU A 83 6.40 -13.67 -3.99
C LEU A 83 7.80 -14.15 -3.64
N ASP A 84 8.03 -15.47 -3.76
CA ASP A 84 9.30 -16.11 -3.44
C ASP A 84 9.86 -16.90 -4.64
N THR A 85 9.56 -16.41 -5.85
CA THR A 85 10.13 -16.90 -7.13
C THR A 85 11.32 -16.06 -7.56
N GLU A 86 12.09 -16.51 -8.54
CA GLU A 86 13.22 -15.77 -9.16
C GLU A 86 14.38 -15.38 -8.21
N GLN A 87 14.64 -16.17 -7.18
CA GLN A 87 15.71 -15.94 -6.19
C GLN A 87 17.13 -16.27 -6.70
N GLY A 88 17.25 -16.82 -7.91
CA GLY A 88 18.50 -17.32 -8.48
C GLY A 88 19.47 -16.23 -8.92
N LEU A 89 20.69 -16.66 -9.31
CA LEU A 89 21.72 -15.77 -9.88
C LEU A 89 21.39 -15.27 -11.30
N MET A 90 20.44 -15.89 -11.98
CA MET A 90 19.95 -15.51 -13.30
C MET A 90 18.43 -15.50 -13.28
N PRO A 91 17.82 -14.48 -12.66
CA PRO A 91 16.38 -14.39 -12.59
C PRO A 91 15.78 -14.10 -13.98
N ASP A 92 14.60 -14.64 -14.23
CA ASP A 92 13.78 -14.30 -15.39
C ASP A 92 12.81 -13.19 -14.99
N HIS A 93 13.13 -11.96 -15.38
CA HIS A 93 12.33 -10.79 -15.00
C HIS A 93 10.92 -10.78 -15.63
N GLU A 94 10.79 -11.34 -16.85
CA GLU A 94 9.50 -11.49 -17.51
C GLU A 94 8.62 -12.47 -16.73
N SER A 95 9.17 -13.64 -16.38
CA SER A 95 8.48 -14.64 -15.56
C SER A 95 8.08 -14.06 -14.20
N PHE A 96 8.94 -13.25 -13.58
CA PHE A 96 8.62 -12.61 -12.29
C PHE A 96 7.46 -11.61 -12.41
N GLY A 97 7.41 -10.81 -13.47
CA GLY A 97 6.29 -9.93 -13.79
C GLY A 97 4.99 -10.70 -14.06
N LEU A 98 5.09 -11.83 -14.77
CA LEU A 98 3.95 -12.72 -15.03
C LEU A 98 3.45 -13.38 -13.73
N ASP A 99 4.32 -13.74 -12.80
CA ASP A 99 3.93 -14.27 -11.49
C ASP A 99 3.11 -13.25 -10.69
N LEU A 100 3.55 -11.98 -10.64
CA LEU A 100 2.79 -10.89 -10.02
C LEU A 100 1.40 -10.75 -10.64
N SER A 101 1.34 -10.71 -11.97
CA SER A 101 0.08 -10.58 -12.71
C SER A 101 -0.85 -11.77 -12.47
N PHE A 102 -0.29 -12.97 -12.42
CA PHE A 102 -1.07 -14.20 -12.20
C PHE A 102 -1.67 -14.22 -10.80
N VAL A 103 -0.87 -13.97 -9.75
CA VAL A 103 -1.35 -13.93 -8.36
C VAL A 103 -2.41 -12.85 -8.20
N ALA A 104 -2.20 -11.65 -8.75
CA ALA A 104 -3.19 -10.58 -8.74
C ALA A 104 -4.52 -11.02 -9.38
N ASN A 105 -4.46 -11.66 -10.55
CA ASN A 105 -5.64 -12.16 -11.24
C ASN A 105 -6.37 -13.25 -10.43
N GLN A 106 -5.67 -14.16 -9.72
CA GLN A 106 -6.30 -15.13 -8.86
C GLN A 106 -7.16 -14.46 -7.78
N ILE A 107 -6.61 -13.43 -7.13
CA ILE A 107 -7.29 -12.68 -6.07
C ILE A 107 -8.48 -11.90 -6.62
N VAL A 108 -8.29 -11.12 -7.69
CA VAL A 108 -9.35 -10.31 -8.30
C VAL A 108 -10.53 -11.18 -8.79
N ASN A 109 -10.24 -12.37 -9.32
CA ASN A 109 -11.28 -13.30 -9.80
C ASN A 109 -11.90 -14.15 -8.68
N GLY A 110 -11.49 -13.96 -7.42
CA GLY A 110 -12.02 -14.69 -6.27
C GLY A 110 -11.73 -16.20 -6.33
N VAL A 111 -10.58 -16.57 -6.90
CA VAL A 111 -10.12 -17.97 -6.86
C VAL A 111 -9.72 -18.28 -5.43
N SER A 112 -10.20 -19.42 -4.93
CA SER A 112 -9.94 -19.79 -3.54
C SER A 112 -8.43 -20.01 -3.30
N LEU A 113 -7.89 -19.27 -2.33
CA LEU A 113 -6.51 -19.34 -1.87
C LEU A 113 -6.41 -19.88 -0.43
N GLY A 114 -7.55 -20.27 0.15
CA GLY A 114 -7.62 -20.91 1.45
C GLY A 114 -8.45 -20.15 2.48
N PHE A 115 -8.07 -20.22 3.75
CA PHE A 115 -8.88 -19.70 4.86
C PHE A 115 -8.98 -18.15 4.91
N LEU A 116 -8.20 -17.42 4.10
CA LEU A 116 -8.24 -15.96 4.02
C LEU A 116 -9.30 -15.45 3.02
N ASP A 117 -9.90 -16.31 2.20
CA ASP A 117 -10.79 -15.90 1.09
C ASP A 117 -11.91 -14.95 1.53
N GLU A 118 -12.53 -15.20 2.69
CA GLU A 118 -13.61 -14.38 3.22
C GLU A 118 -13.14 -13.01 3.77
N SER A 119 -11.82 -12.83 3.91
CA SER A 119 -11.19 -11.60 4.41
C SER A 119 -10.60 -10.73 3.30
N LEU A 120 -10.61 -11.19 2.04
CA LEU A 120 -10.04 -10.47 0.91
C LEU A 120 -11.11 -9.67 0.16
N SER A 121 -10.83 -8.39 -0.10
CA SER A 121 -11.75 -7.51 -0.85
C SER A 121 -11.79 -7.77 -2.36
N GLY A 122 -10.81 -8.49 -2.90
CA GLY A 122 -10.58 -8.61 -4.33
C GLY A 122 -9.94 -7.39 -4.97
N ARG A 123 -9.60 -6.34 -4.20
CA ARG A 123 -8.87 -5.15 -4.65
C ARG A 123 -7.38 -5.38 -4.46
N VAL A 124 -6.59 -5.06 -5.50
CA VAL A 124 -5.19 -5.47 -5.56
C VAL A 124 -4.30 -4.34 -6.04
N ALA A 125 -3.26 -4.04 -5.26
CA ALA A 125 -2.09 -3.33 -5.77
C ALA A 125 -0.90 -4.29 -5.85
N ILE A 126 0.02 -3.99 -6.75
CA ILE A 126 1.29 -4.68 -6.84
C ILE A 126 2.44 -3.72 -6.59
N GLY A 127 3.60 -4.28 -6.28
CA GLY A 127 4.81 -3.49 -6.15
C GLY A 127 6.06 -4.34 -6.10
N GLY A 128 7.17 -3.68 -5.86
CA GLY A 128 8.43 -4.37 -5.69
C GLY A 128 9.58 -3.44 -5.40
N HIS A 129 10.68 -4.04 -4.97
CA HIS A 129 11.92 -3.36 -4.69
C HIS A 129 12.98 -3.74 -5.73
N SER A 130 13.74 -2.77 -6.21
CA SER A 130 14.87 -3.01 -7.12
C SER A 130 14.45 -3.78 -8.38
N MET A 131 14.98 -4.97 -8.62
CA MET A 131 14.56 -5.93 -9.66
C MET A 131 13.03 -6.16 -9.61
N GLY A 132 12.47 -6.38 -8.44
CA GLY A 132 11.02 -6.56 -8.25
C GLY A 132 10.21 -5.31 -8.60
N GLY A 133 10.78 -4.11 -8.41
CA GLY A 133 10.20 -2.85 -8.86
C GLY A 133 10.08 -2.78 -10.38
N GLY A 134 11.13 -3.20 -11.11
CA GLY A 134 11.08 -3.35 -12.57
C GLY A 134 10.11 -4.43 -13.02
N ALA A 135 10.08 -5.59 -12.34
CA ALA A 135 9.13 -6.66 -12.63
C ALA A 135 7.67 -6.22 -12.42
N SER A 136 7.40 -5.39 -11.40
CA SER A 136 6.05 -4.82 -11.20
C SER A 136 5.63 -3.88 -12.33
N TRP A 137 6.57 -3.19 -12.97
CA TRP A 137 6.33 -2.39 -14.17
C TRP A 137 5.98 -3.26 -15.38
N LEU A 138 6.70 -4.39 -15.57
CA LEU A 138 6.38 -5.36 -16.62
C LEU A 138 4.97 -5.95 -16.42
N ALA A 139 4.61 -6.29 -15.17
CA ALA A 139 3.27 -6.78 -14.82
C ALA A 139 2.19 -5.74 -15.13
N ALA A 140 2.36 -4.50 -14.69
CA ALA A 140 1.41 -3.41 -14.91
C ALA A 140 1.19 -3.06 -16.38
N ALA A 141 2.21 -3.24 -17.22
CA ALA A 141 2.12 -3.02 -18.66
C ALA A 141 1.27 -4.07 -19.40
N GLN A 142 1.00 -5.22 -18.77
CA GLN A 142 0.31 -6.35 -19.39
C GLN A 142 -1.09 -6.60 -18.83
N THR A 143 -1.43 -6.01 -17.68
CA THR A 143 -2.73 -6.24 -17.03
C THR A 143 -3.37 -4.96 -16.55
N SER A 144 -4.70 -4.89 -16.68
CA SER A 144 -5.54 -3.80 -16.18
C SER A 144 -6.38 -4.18 -14.96
N SER A 145 -6.19 -5.38 -14.43
CA SER A 145 -6.93 -5.87 -13.25
C SER A 145 -6.32 -5.44 -11.91
N ILE A 146 -5.23 -4.67 -11.97
CA ILE A 146 -4.51 -4.13 -10.81
C ILE A 146 -4.94 -2.68 -10.60
N ASP A 147 -5.21 -2.29 -9.36
CA ASP A 147 -5.70 -0.96 -9.03
C ASP A 147 -4.59 0.10 -8.96
N ALA A 148 -3.39 -0.28 -8.51
CA ALA A 148 -2.23 0.61 -8.40
C ALA A 148 -0.90 -0.15 -8.38
N VAL A 149 0.19 0.57 -8.67
CA VAL A 149 1.57 0.07 -8.57
C VAL A 149 2.40 0.93 -7.63
N VAL A 150 3.27 0.29 -6.84
CA VAL A 150 4.30 0.95 -6.02
C VAL A 150 5.65 0.32 -6.31
N ALA A 151 6.58 1.07 -6.91
CA ALA A 151 7.94 0.61 -7.16
C ALA A 151 8.94 1.35 -6.27
N MET A 152 9.68 0.62 -5.45
CA MET A 152 10.69 1.14 -4.53
C MET A 152 12.08 0.91 -5.13
N ALA A 153 12.85 1.99 -5.33
CA ALA A 153 14.18 1.96 -5.95
C ALA A 153 14.25 1.04 -7.19
N PRO A 154 13.33 1.16 -8.18
CA PRO A 154 13.20 0.17 -9.25
C PRO A 154 14.43 0.12 -10.15
N ALA A 155 14.83 -1.09 -10.54
CA ALA A 155 15.83 -1.32 -11.57
C ALA A 155 15.19 -1.54 -12.95
N ASP A 156 15.84 -1.08 -14.03
CA ASP A 156 15.46 -1.53 -15.36
C ASP A 156 15.79 -3.02 -15.51
N THR A 157 14.96 -3.74 -16.23
CA THR A 157 14.96 -5.19 -16.34
C THR A 157 15.26 -5.64 -17.77
N ASP A 158 15.33 -6.94 -18.00
CA ASP A 158 15.32 -7.55 -19.33
C ASP A 158 14.19 -8.60 -19.38
N PRO A 159 13.08 -8.35 -20.12
CA PRO A 159 12.82 -7.15 -20.96
C PRO A 159 12.74 -5.84 -20.15
N SER A 160 13.01 -4.72 -20.84
CA SER A 160 13.14 -3.40 -20.20
C SER A 160 11.82 -2.88 -19.62
N ALA A 161 11.81 -2.59 -18.33
CA ALA A 161 10.73 -1.92 -17.63
C ALA A 161 10.48 -0.49 -18.17
N ILE A 162 11.56 0.24 -18.53
CA ILE A 162 11.46 1.57 -19.16
C ILE A 162 10.69 1.48 -20.48
N LEU A 163 10.99 0.50 -21.33
CA LEU A 163 10.28 0.33 -22.60
C LEU A 163 8.83 -0.12 -22.41
N ALA A 164 8.55 -0.89 -21.36
CA ALA A 164 7.19 -1.34 -21.04
C ALA A 164 6.28 -0.21 -20.51
N GLY A 165 6.86 0.79 -19.85
CA GLY A 165 6.13 1.85 -19.14
C GLY A 165 5.08 2.58 -19.96
N VAL A 166 5.30 2.77 -21.27
CA VAL A 166 4.33 3.42 -22.17
C VAL A 166 2.97 2.68 -22.23
N ASN A 167 2.93 1.40 -21.89
CA ASN A 167 1.71 0.60 -21.88
C ASN A 167 0.94 0.66 -20.54
N ILE A 168 1.52 1.28 -19.52
CA ILE A 168 0.89 1.38 -18.19
C ILE A 168 -0.15 2.50 -18.22
N THR A 169 -1.39 2.15 -17.87
CA THR A 169 -2.52 3.08 -17.80
C THR A 169 -3.04 3.29 -16.37
N ILE A 170 -2.71 2.39 -15.47
CA ILE A 170 -3.11 2.42 -14.06
C ILE A 170 -2.20 3.36 -13.24
N PRO A 171 -2.62 3.80 -12.04
CA PRO A 171 -1.82 4.66 -11.17
C PRO A 171 -0.49 4.03 -10.75
N VAL A 172 0.59 4.82 -10.76
CA VAL A 172 1.93 4.36 -10.38
C VAL A 172 2.61 5.32 -9.40
N LEU A 173 3.21 4.77 -8.36
CA LEU A 173 4.08 5.46 -7.41
C LEU A 173 5.49 4.89 -7.50
N VAL A 174 6.48 5.75 -7.71
CA VAL A 174 7.90 5.40 -7.55
C VAL A 174 8.42 6.07 -6.29
N ILE A 175 9.06 5.29 -5.41
CA ILE A 175 9.78 5.80 -4.24
C ILE A 175 11.26 5.58 -4.45
N SER A 176 12.01 6.65 -4.38
CA SER A 176 13.44 6.71 -4.69
C SER A 176 14.25 7.09 -3.47
N GLY A 177 15.32 6.36 -3.16
CA GLY A 177 16.34 6.84 -2.27
C GLY A 177 17.27 7.80 -3.03
N ALA A 178 17.36 9.06 -2.61
CA ALA A 178 18.17 10.06 -3.33
C ALA A 178 19.68 9.77 -3.32
N ALA A 179 20.15 8.98 -2.37
CA ALA A 179 21.54 8.57 -2.25
C ALA A 179 21.79 7.12 -2.71
N ASP A 180 20.84 6.52 -3.45
CA ASP A 180 20.96 5.17 -4.01
C ASP A 180 22.11 5.09 -5.02
N THR A 181 23.08 4.23 -4.75
CA THR A 181 24.24 3.96 -5.63
C THR A 181 24.17 2.61 -6.32
N VAL A 182 23.20 1.78 -5.99
CA VAL A 182 22.97 0.47 -6.62
C VAL A 182 22.14 0.63 -7.89
N THR A 183 20.99 1.31 -7.77
CA THR A 183 20.14 1.73 -8.89
C THR A 183 20.01 3.25 -8.89
N PRO A 184 21.04 4.00 -9.39
CA PRO A 184 21.04 5.46 -9.24
C PRO A 184 19.78 6.10 -9.83
N PRO A 185 19.15 7.04 -9.11
CA PRO A 185 17.88 7.67 -9.50
C PRO A 185 17.86 8.18 -10.94
N GLU A 186 18.90 8.87 -11.36
CA GLU A 186 18.98 9.52 -12.68
C GLU A 186 19.00 8.53 -13.85
N THR A 187 19.46 7.30 -13.62
CA THR A 187 19.63 6.29 -14.67
C THR A 187 18.61 5.15 -14.59
N GLN A 188 17.92 5.01 -13.45
CA GLN A 188 16.99 3.93 -13.19
C GLN A 188 15.58 4.45 -12.80
N HIS A 189 15.44 5.08 -11.64
CA HIS A 189 14.14 5.42 -11.07
C HIS A 189 13.41 6.48 -11.90
N GLU A 190 14.08 7.58 -12.24
CA GLU A 190 13.50 8.67 -13.04
C GLU A 190 13.13 8.22 -14.46
N PRO A 191 13.96 7.47 -15.21
CA PRO A 191 13.58 6.92 -16.51
C PRO A 191 12.37 5.98 -16.43
N ILE A 192 12.29 5.12 -15.39
CA ILE A 192 11.14 4.23 -15.16
C ILE A 192 9.88 5.06 -14.89
N TYR A 193 9.92 6.01 -13.94
CA TYR A 193 8.82 6.93 -13.68
C TYR A 193 8.36 7.69 -14.93
N ASN A 194 9.32 8.27 -15.67
CA ASN A 194 9.03 9.06 -16.86
C ASN A 194 8.46 8.24 -18.02
N SER A 195 8.69 6.92 -18.03
CA SER A 195 8.18 6.02 -19.07
C SER A 195 6.65 5.83 -18.99
N ALA A 196 6.04 5.93 -17.81
CA ALA A 196 4.61 5.71 -17.60
C ALA A 196 3.75 6.92 -18.03
N VAL A 197 3.96 7.38 -19.27
CA VAL A 197 3.31 8.59 -19.81
C VAL A 197 1.80 8.47 -19.99
N ASN A 198 1.27 7.26 -20.10
CA ASN A 198 -0.14 6.97 -20.26
C ASN A 198 -0.84 6.58 -18.94
N SER A 199 -0.09 6.56 -17.84
CA SER A 199 -0.68 6.32 -16.51
C SER A 199 -1.71 7.40 -16.17
N SER A 200 -2.82 7.00 -15.57
CA SER A 200 -3.88 7.91 -15.11
C SER A 200 -3.42 8.84 -13.98
N CYS A 201 -2.47 8.39 -13.18
CA CYS A 201 -1.79 9.19 -12.17
C CYS A 201 -0.40 8.61 -11.90
N ARG A 202 0.62 9.44 -11.98
CA ARG A 202 1.98 9.02 -11.63
C ARG A 202 2.58 9.95 -10.60
N ALA A 203 3.22 9.35 -9.59
CA ALA A 203 3.92 10.08 -8.54
C ALA A 203 5.35 9.55 -8.37
N PHE A 204 6.28 10.46 -8.13
CA PHE A 204 7.67 10.18 -7.81
C PHE A 204 7.99 10.84 -6.48
N VAL A 205 8.28 10.03 -5.47
CA VAL A 205 8.72 10.50 -4.16
C VAL A 205 10.21 10.24 -4.04
N SER A 206 10.98 11.28 -3.74
CA SER A 206 12.40 11.15 -3.42
C SER A 206 12.64 11.38 -1.94
N ILE A 207 13.41 10.47 -1.33
CA ILE A 207 13.79 10.50 0.09
C ILE A 207 15.24 10.99 0.18
N ASP A 208 15.47 12.21 0.68
CA ASP A 208 16.80 12.75 0.85
C ASP A 208 17.62 11.90 1.85
N GLY A 209 18.84 11.56 1.47
CA GLY A 209 19.69 10.64 2.24
C GLY A 209 19.22 9.19 2.24
N GLY A 210 18.16 8.84 1.53
CA GLY A 210 17.69 7.45 1.37
C GLY A 210 18.61 6.65 0.46
N GLY A 211 18.85 5.37 0.80
CA GLY A 211 19.65 4.43 0.03
C GLY A 211 18.80 3.39 -0.71
N HIS A 212 19.48 2.43 -1.35
CA HIS A 212 18.84 1.32 -2.05
C HIS A 212 18.15 0.36 -1.08
N CYS A 213 18.88 -0.07 -0.06
CA CYS A 213 18.47 -1.17 0.82
C CYS A 213 17.55 -0.71 1.97
N GLY A 214 17.26 0.59 2.09
CA GLY A 214 16.36 1.12 3.09
C GLY A 214 14.87 0.75 2.90
N PHE A 215 14.55 0.00 1.85
CA PHE A 215 13.21 -0.54 1.57
C PHE A 215 13.03 -2.01 1.99
N ALA A 216 14.11 -2.63 2.50
CA ALA A 216 14.12 -4.02 2.97
C ALA A 216 14.56 -4.08 4.44
N ASP A 217 14.42 -5.24 5.05
CA ASP A 217 14.78 -5.46 6.44
C ASP A 217 16.30 -5.33 6.66
N THR A 218 16.70 -5.00 7.88
CA THR A 218 18.10 -4.87 8.25
C THR A 218 18.84 -6.20 8.18
N GLY A 219 20.10 -6.17 7.73
CA GLY A 219 20.96 -7.36 7.71
C GLY A 219 20.73 -8.32 6.55
N THR A 220 19.96 -7.91 5.53
CA THR A 220 19.76 -8.67 4.29
C THR A 220 20.99 -8.62 3.38
N LEU A 221 21.01 -9.47 2.34
CA LEU A 221 22.09 -9.47 1.33
C LEU A 221 22.16 -8.13 0.57
N CYS A 222 21.08 -7.38 0.51
CA CYS A 222 21.05 -6.05 -0.09
C CYS A 222 22.16 -5.15 0.47
N ASN A 223 22.40 -5.17 1.78
CA ASN A 223 23.40 -4.33 2.44
C ASN A 223 24.84 -4.52 1.92
N LEU A 224 25.12 -5.63 1.23
CA LEU A 224 26.42 -5.81 0.58
C LEU A 224 26.59 -4.91 -0.65
N GLY A 225 25.49 -4.54 -1.32
CA GLY A 225 25.50 -3.61 -2.46
C GLY A 225 25.75 -2.16 -2.04
N GLU A 226 25.41 -1.81 -0.81
CA GLU A 226 25.60 -0.47 -0.22
C GLU A 226 26.69 -0.40 0.85
N PHE A 227 27.75 -1.19 0.68
CA PHE A 227 28.84 -1.20 1.66
C PHE A 227 29.43 0.20 1.87
N GLY A 228 29.36 0.70 3.13
CA GLY A 228 29.82 2.04 3.48
C GLY A 228 28.79 3.15 3.29
N PHE A 229 27.55 2.81 2.97
CA PHE A 229 26.45 3.77 2.98
C PHE A 229 26.30 4.44 4.36
N SER A 230 26.08 5.75 4.37
CA SER A 230 26.00 6.57 5.59
C SER A 230 24.80 7.53 5.58
N GLY A 231 23.76 7.20 4.83
CA GLY A 231 22.52 7.98 4.77
C GLY A 231 21.54 7.67 5.91
N LEU A 232 20.26 7.68 5.60
CA LEU A 232 19.20 7.33 6.55
C LEU A 232 19.34 5.89 7.04
N SER A 233 18.85 5.63 8.25
CA SER A 233 18.68 4.24 8.70
C SER A 233 17.59 3.54 7.88
N GLN A 234 17.67 2.21 7.77
CA GLN A 234 16.63 1.43 7.07
C GLN A 234 15.26 1.61 7.73
N VAL A 235 15.21 1.68 9.05
CA VAL A 235 13.97 1.91 9.80
C VAL A 235 13.36 3.27 9.46
N ASP A 236 14.14 4.35 9.51
CA ASP A 236 13.64 5.70 9.22
C ASP A 236 13.17 5.80 7.75
N GLN A 237 13.94 5.23 6.81
CA GLN A 237 13.58 5.24 5.39
C GLN A 237 12.30 4.44 5.13
N LEU A 238 12.15 3.28 5.76
CA LEU A 238 10.98 2.43 5.62
C LEU A 238 9.72 3.12 6.18
N GLU A 239 9.83 3.75 7.35
CA GLU A 239 8.74 4.54 7.93
C GLU A 239 8.31 5.68 7.00
N LEU A 240 9.26 6.45 6.45
CA LEU A 240 8.97 7.50 5.47
C LEU A 240 8.29 6.94 4.21
N SER A 241 8.74 5.78 3.75
CA SER A 241 8.16 5.11 2.58
C SER A 241 6.70 4.73 2.82
N VAL A 242 6.40 4.11 3.95
CA VAL A 242 5.04 3.66 4.27
C VAL A 242 4.08 4.84 4.47
N ARG A 243 4.55 5.97 5.02
CA ARG A 243 3.78 7.22 5.10
C ARG A 243 3.39 7.77 3.72
N CYS A 244 4.10 7.39 2.65
CA CYS A 244 3.73 7.72 1.29
C CYS A 244 2.91 6.60 0.61
N ILE A 245 3.24 5.34 0.87
CA ILE A 245 2.58 4.17 0.27
C ILE A 245 1.12 4.07 0.72
N VAL A 246 0.86 4.16 2.02
CA VAL A 246 -0.49 3.96 2.57
C VAL A 246 -1.51 4.96 2.02
N PRO A 247 -1.29 6.28 2.03
CA PRO A 247 -2.24 7.23 1.44
C PRO A 247 -2.45 7.03 -0.06
N TRP A 248 -1.41 6.62 -0.81
CA TRP A 248 -1.51 6.26 -2.22
C TRP A 248 -2.43 5.06 -2.43
N LEU A 249 -2.19 3.98 -1.72
CA LEU A 249 -3.01 2.78 -1.78
C LEU A 249 -4.44 3.05 -1.30
N ASP A 250 -4.61 3.82 -0.25
CA ASP A 250 -5.94 4.17 0.26
C ASP A 250 -6.77 4.92 -0.78
N TYR A 251 -6.16 5.81 -1.57
CA TYR A 251 -6.87 6.53 -2.63
C TYR A 251 -7.24 5.64 -3.81
N PHE A 252 -6.29 4.84 -4.32
CA PHE A 252 -6.49 4.08 -5.55
C PHE A 252 -7.10 2.69 -5.35
N VAL A 253 -6.86 2.09 -4.19
CA VAL A 253 -7.31 0.73 -3.88
C VAL A 253 -8.51 0.72 -2.94
N ASN A 254 -8.55 1.61 -1.95
CA ASN A 254 -9.62 1.68 -0.96
C ASN A 254 -10.70 2.73 -1.28
N ASP A 255 -10.58 3.46 -2.40
CA ASP A 255 -11.47 4.57 -2.78
C ASP A 255 -11.57 5.66 -1.70
N PHE A 256 -10.54 5.81 -0.85
CA PHE A 256 -10.49 6.84 0.17
C PHE A 256 -10.11 8.18 -0.45
N THR A 257 -11.09 9.01 -0.69
CA THR A 257 -10.98 10.24 -1.52
C THR A 257 -9.98 11.28 -1.00
N LEU A 258 -9.60 11.22 0.28
CA LEU A 258 -8.61 12.12 0.88
C LEU A 258 -7.16 11.58 0.81
N GLY A 259 -6.95 10.37 0.28
CA GLY A 259 -5.63 9.74 0.27
C GLY A 259 -4.55 10.59 -0.38
N LEU A 260 -4.81 11.21 -1.55
CA LEU A 260 -3.82 12.08 -2.20
C LEU A 260 -3.56 13.39 -1.42
N GLU A 261 -4.58 13.96 -0.77
CA GLU A 261 -4.40 15.12 0.10
C GLU A 261 -3.54 14.78 1.32
N LEU A 262 -3.71 13.57 1.87
CA LEU A 262 -2.85 13.06 2.95
C LEU A 262 -1.42 12.85 2.46
N LEU A 263 -1.22 12.25 1.30
CA LEU A 263 0.11 12.10 0.71
C LEU A 263 0.82 13.46 0.56
N GLU A 264 0.14 14.45 -0.02
CA GLU A 264 0.69 15.80 -0.13
C GLU A 264 0.98 16.44 1.24
N SER A 265 0.12 16.20 2.23
CA SER A 265 0.30 16.68 3.60
C SER A 265 1.53 16.05 4.26
N GLU A 266 1.73 14.73 4.11
CA GLU A 266 2.92 14.02 4.60
C GLU A 266 4.19 14.59 3.99
N ILE A 267 4.24 14.75 2.66
CA ILE A 267 5.37 15.34 1.96
C ILE A 267 5.67 16.77 2.44
N ASN A 268 4.64 17.62 2.59
CA ASN A 268 4.81 18.99 3.02
C ASN A 268 5.23 19.14 4.50
N SER A 269 5.00 18.12 5.30
CA SER A 269 5.36 18.09 6.72
C SER A 269 6.78 17.57 6.99
N GLU A 270 7.44 16.97 5.96
CA GLU A 270 8.69 16.26 6.09
C GLU A 270 9.76 16.83 5.14
N GLU A 271 10.81 17.42 5.71
CA GLU A 271 11.87 18.07 4.92
C GLU A 271 12.69 17.09 4.08
N LEU A 272 12.68 15.81 4.44
CA LEU A 272 13.41 14.76 3.72
C LEU A 272 12.66 14.24 2.48
N LEU A 273 11.41 14.66 2.25
CA LEU A 273 10.59 14.17 1.17
C LEU A 273 10.37 15.23 0.10
N THR A 274 10.45 14.82 -1.16
CA THR A 274 10.01 15.62 -2.31
C THR A 274 9.07 14.82 -3.18
N LEU A 275 8.12 15.50 -3.85
CA LEU A 275 7.10 14.89 -4.70
C LEU A 275 7.06 15.56 -6.08
N ASP A 276 7.13 14.75 -7.12
CA ASP A 276 6.65 15.09 -8.47
C ASP A 276 5.41 14.25 -8.76
N MET A 277 4.27 14.88 -8.98
CA MET A 277 3.01 14.17 -9.22
C MET A 277 2.29 14.75 -10.44
N ASN A 278 1.86 13.86 -11.33
CA ASN A 278 1.10 14.21 -12.52
C ASN A 278 -0.08 13.26 -12.67
N CYS A 279 -1.28 13.75 -12.35
CA CYS A 279 -2.51 12.98 -12.36
C CYS A 279 -3.52 13.60 -13.33
N THR A 280 -4.03 12.80 -14.25
CA THR A 280 -5.19 13.16 -15.08
C THR A 280 -6.46 12.60 -14.42
N LEU A 281 -6.69 13.00 -13.17
CA LEU A 281 -7.84 12.51 -12.42
C LEU A 281 -9.11 13.16 -13.00
N GLU A 282 -9.99 12.34 -13.59
CA GLU A 282 -11.40 12.72 -13.63
C GLU A 282 -11.85 12.81 -12.17
N VAL A 283 -12.47 13.93 -11.79
CA VAL A 283 -13.09 14.07 -10.47
C VAL A 283 -14.02 12.88 -10.31
N LYS A 284 -13.60 11.86 -9.56
CA LYS A 284 -14.50 10.79 -9.13
C LYS A 284 -15.61 11.50 -8.36
N SER A 285 -16.77 11.68 -8.99
CA SER A 285 -17.95 12.04 -8.22
C SER A 285 -18.07 10.97 -7.12
N PRO A 286 -18.23 11.35 -5.85
CA PRO A 286 -18.30 10.37 -4.79
C PRO A 286 -19.35 9.34 -5.17
N THR A 287 -18.90 8.13 -5.48
CA THR A 287 -19.78 6.98 -5.61
C THR A 287 -20.46 6.81 -4.26
N SER A 288 -21.72 6.44 -4.25
CA SER A 288 -22.64 6.44 -3.10
C SER A 288 -22.26 5.53 -1.92
N SER A 289 -21.00 5.17 -1.77
CA SER A 289 -20.42 4.50 -0.59
C SER A 289 -19.81 5.48 0.41
N SER A 290 -19.91 6.79 0.15
CA SER A 290 -19.47 7.81 1.10
C SER A 290 -20.34 7.79 2.34
N TRP A 291 -19.69 7.79 3.50
CA TRP A 291 -20.35 8.07 4.75
C TRP A 291 -21.19 9.35 4.62
N GLN A 292 -22.37 9.37 5.25
CA GLN A 292 -23.29 10.49 5.19
C GLN A 292 -23.53 11.04 6.59
N VAL A 293 -23.65 12.35 6.66
CA VAL A 293 -23.94 13.06 7.92
C VAL A 293 -25.21 13.84 7.76
N TYR A 294 -26.20 13.48 8.55
CA TYR A 294 -27.51 14.14 8.49
C TYR A 294 -28.24 14.12 9.85
N PRO A 295 -29.16 15.08 10.07
CA PRO A 295 -29.33 16.30 9.28
C PRO A 295 -28.17 17.28 9.48
N ASN A 296 -27.87 18.10 8.47
CA ASN A 296 -26.92 19.20 8.61
C ASN A 296 -27.56 20.46 7.97
N PRO A 297 -27.91 21.50 8.75
CA PRO A 297 -27.69 21.64 10.21
C PRO A 297 -28.48 20.66 11.10
N VAL A 298 -27.89 20.34 12.26
CA VAL A 298 -28.48 19.44 13.27
C VAL A 298 -28.85 20.20 14.55
N SER A 299 -29.92 19.76 15.20
CA SER A 299 -30.38 20.37 16.48
C SER A 299 -30.41 19.41 17.67
N LEU A 300 -30.59 18.11 17.43
CA LEU A 300 -30.72 17.09 18.47
C LEU A 300 -29.84 15.89 18.23
N ILE A 301 -30.09 15.12 17.16
CA ILE A 301 -29.36 13.89 16.83
C ILE A 301 -28.69 14.04 15.49
N LEU A 302 -27.38 13.92 15.48
CA LEU A 302 -26.57 13.80 14.28
C LEU A 302 -26.42 12.33 13.95
N THR A 303 -26.81 11.94 12.76
CA THR A 303 -26.57 10.59 12.24
C THR A 303 -25.34 10.61 11.37
N VAL A 304 -24.38 9.75 11.69
CA VAL A 304 -23.21 9.44 10.85
C VAL A 304 -23.44 8.05 10.29
N ASP A 305 -23.77 7.99 9.00
CA ASP A 305 -23.94 6.72 8.28
C ASP A 305 -22.63 6.39 7.60
N LEU A 306 -21.99 5.33 8.03
CA LEU A 306 -20.69 4.91 7.55
C LEU A 306 -20.73 4.22 6.17
N GLY A 307 -21.92 4.03 5.58
CA GLY A 307 -22.05 3.44 4.24
C GLY A 307 -21.33 2.11 4.10
N GLY A 308 -20.40 2.03 3.17
CA GLY A 308 -19.57 0.84 2.92
C GLY A 308 -18.53 0.52 4.00
N PHE A 309 -18.26 1.44 4.94
CA PHE A 309 -17.34 1.23 6.06
C PHE A 309 -17.95 0.41 7.23
N ASN A 310 -19.13 -0.15 7.05
CA ASN A 310 -19.89 -0.88 8.08
C ASN A 310 -19.19 -2.15 8.63
N ARG A 311 -17.94 -2.42 8.27
CA ARG A 311 -17.22 -3.64 8.68
C ARG A 311 -15.93 -3.38 9.46
N VAL A 312 -15.52 -2.11 9.62
CA VAL A 312 -14.31 -1.74 10.35
C VAL A 312 -14.71 -0.85 11.53
N ASN A 313 -14.07 -1.04 12.69
CA ASN A 313 -14.24 -0.13 13.84
C ASN A 313 -13.64 1.23 13.49
N THR A 314 -14.47 2.10 12.90
CA THR A 314 -14.07 3.46 12.53
C THR A 314 -14.17 4.35 13.76
N THR A 315 -13.12 5.11 14.06
CA THR A 315 -13.14 6.11 15.11
C THR A 315 -13.71 7.41 14.55
N ILE A 316 -14.82 7.86 15.12
CA ILE A 316 -15.50 9.10 14.75
C ILE A 316 -15.19 10.14 15.83
N LYS A 317 -14.61 11.26 15.42
CA LYS A 317 -14.24 12.38 16.29
C LYS A 317 -14.94 13.65 15.87
N LEU A 318 -15.40 14.43 16.83
CA LEU A 318 -16.03 15.73 16.63
C LEU A 318 -15.20 16.81 17.34
N TYR A 319 -14.82 17.83 16.60
CA TYR A 319 -14.05 18.97 17.09
C TYR A 319 -14.87 20.24 17.00
N ASP A 320 -14.76 21.12 17.98
CA ASP A 320 -15.33 22.46 17.92
C ASP A 320 -14.46 23.41 17.05
N SER A 321 -14.95 24.65 16.87
CA SER A 321 -14.25 25.66 16.05
C SER A 321 -12.88 26.09 16.59
N SER A 322 -12.52 25.67 17.82
CA SER A 322 -11.20 25.89 18.41
C SER A 322 -10.29 24.66 18.28
N SER A 323 -10.67 23.67 17.46
CA SER A 323 -9.99 22.38 17.28
C SER A 323 -9.91 21.55 18.56
N LYS A 324 -10.82 21.77 19.51
CA LYS A 324 -10.91 20.96 20.72
C LYS A 324 -11.80 19.76 20.46
N LEU A 325 -11.30 18.56 20.76
CA LEU A 325 -12.08 17.32 20.72
C LEU A 325 -13.21 17.38 21.73
N VAL A 326 -14.46 17.24 21.27
CA VAL A 326 -15.67 17.28 22.10
C VAL A 326 -16.42 15.95 22.12
N PHE A 327 -16.16 15.05 21.17
CA PHE A 327 -16.73 13.72 21.11
C PHE A 327 -15.79 12.77 20.37
N GLU A 328 -15.71 11.52 20.85
CA GLU A 328 -14.98 10.45 20.20
C GLU A 328 -15.69 9.12 20.46
N LYS A 329 -15.88 8.32 19.43
CA LYS A 329 -16.46 6.99 19.54
C LYS A 329 -16.05 6.10 18.36
N GLN A 330 -15.79 4.83 18.65
CA GLN A 330 -15.64 3.80 17.62
C GLN A 330 -16.99 3.18 17.27
N SER A 331 -17.22 2.97 15.98
CA SER A 331 -18.40 2.29 15.47
C SER A 331 -18.07 1.56 14.15
N SER A 332 -18.67 0.39 14.00
CA SER A 332 -18.68 -0.38 12.73
C SER A 332 -20.02 -0.29 12.00
N SER A 333 -20.92 0.61 12.44
CA SER A 333 -22.25 0.79 11.87
C SER A 333 -22.68 2.25 11.99
N THR A 334 -23.83 2.61 11.45
CA THR A 334 -24.45 3.93 11.61
C THR A 334 -24.43 4.37 13.07
N LEU A 335 -23.90 5.57 13.34
CA LEU A 335 -23.78 6.14 14.66
C LEU A 335 -24.76 7.32 14.83
N HIS A 336 -25.47 7.32 15.95
CA HIS A 336 -26.30 8.45 16.37
C HIS A 336 -25.63 9.19 17.52
N ILE A 337 -25.39 10.49 17.34
CA ILE A 337 -24.73 11.36 18.30
C ILE A 337 -25.76 12.37 18.80
N ASP A 338 -26.03 12.40 20.11
CA ASP A 338 -26.82 13.47 20.74
C ASP A 338 -25.98 14.74 20.82
N VAL A 339 -26.30 15.72 19.97
CA VAL A 339 -25.60 16.99 19.89
C VAL A 339 -26.25 18.08 20.70
N SER A 340 -27.39 17.80 21.39
CA SER A 340 -28.08 18.76 22.22
C SER A 340 -27.25 19.28 23.41
N VAL A 341 -26.22 18.51 23.79
CA VAL A 341 -25.28 18.82 24.86
C VAL A 341 -24.13 19.73 24.44
N PHE A 342 -23.97 19.96 23.13
CA PHE A 342 -22.90 20.81 22.60
C PHE A 342 -23.38 22.26 22.41
N ALA A 343 -22.44 23.20 22.47
CA ALA A 343 -22.72 24.60 22.17
C ALA A 343 -23.16 24.77 20.70
N LYS A 344 -23.97 25.76 20.39
CA LYS A 344 -24.29 26.07 18.99
C LYS A 344 -23.04 26.59 18.28
N GLY A 345 -22.72 26.04 17.12
CA GLY A 345 -21.55 26.45 16.36
C GLY A 345 -21.25 25.52 15.18
N LEU A 346 -20.09 25.73 14.55
CA LEU A 346 -19.53 24.86 13.54
C LEU A 346 -18.67 23.80 14.23
N TYR A 347 -18.76 22.59 13.74
CA TYR A 347 -17.98 21.46 14.20
C TYR A 347 -17.35 20.76 13.00
N THR A 348 -16.14 20.25 13.18
CA THR A 348 -15.48 19.38 12.22
C THR A 348 -15.64 17.94 12.64
N LEU A 349 -16.06 17.08 11.73
CA LEU A 349 -16.15 15.64 11.93
C LEU A 349 -14.97 14.98 11.20
N GLU A 350 -14.27 14.11 11.91
CA GLU A 350 -13.15 13.29 11.44
C GLU A 350 -13.50 11.82 11.65
#